data_6b0969548f433195a5ce173b64071090
#
_entry.id   6b0969548f433195a5ce173b64071090
#
_cell.length_a   1.000
_cell.length_b   1.000
_cell.length_c   1.000
_cell.angle_alpha   90.00
_cell.angle_beta   90.00
_cell.angle_gamma   90.00
#
_symmetry.space_group_name_H-M   'P 1'
#
loop_
_entity.id
_entity.type
_entity.pdbx_description
1 polymer ?
#
loop_
_entity_poly.entity_id
_entity_poly.type
_entity_poly.pdbx_seq_one_letter_code
_entity_poly.pdbx_strand_id
1 'polypeptide(L)'
;MSLSRRTFLTIVGTVLAIPAFRRSHAQTRFRTTQEVKMDITRIGSQPSGKGPGDWFTGTVRIDPLFQAKAPARAAGASVTFEPGARTAWHTHPLGQTLIITAGCGWVQQEGGPVEEVRPGDVVWFPPGVKHWHGATPTTAMTHIAIQEGLDGKVVDWLEHVSDEQYRR
;
A
#
# COMPACT_ATOMS: atom_id res chain seq x y z
N MET A 1 -40.09 96.91 31.43
CA MET A 1 -40.14 95.45 31.07
C MET A 1 -38.99 95.17 30.15
N SER A 2 -37.88 94.61 30.72
CA SER A 2 -36.62 94.40 30.01
C SER A 2 -36.31 92.90 30.01
N LEU A 3 -36.16 92.32 28.83
CA LEU A 3 -35.76 90.93 28.65
C LEU A 3 -34.29 90.89 28.27
N SER A 4 -33.52 90.34 29.21
CA SER A 4 -32.08 90.07 29.05
C SER A 4 -31.85 88.88 28.13
N ARG A 5 -31.04 89.05 27.09
CA ARG A 5 -30.51 87.98 26.24
C ARG A 5 -29.20 87.45 26.83
N ARG A 6 -29.19 86.20 27.23
CA ARG A 6 -27.96 85.47 27.60
C ARG A 6 -27.41 84.76 26.36
N THR A 7 -26.22 85.17 25.96
CA THR A 7 -25.45 84.56 24.90
C THR A 7 -24.73 83.28 25.46
N PHE A 8 -25.02 82.13 24.85
CA PHE A 8 -24.31 80.89 25.16
C PHE A 8 -23.12 80.76 24.21
N LEU A 9 -21.94 80.75 24.73
CA LEU A 9 -20.70 80.44 24.01
C LEU A 9 -20.52 78.96 23.86
N THR A 10 -20.63 78.38 22.65
CA THR A 10 -20.41 76.97 22.39
C THR A 10 -18.92 76.74 22.09
N ILE A 11 -18.25 76.04 22.99
CA ILE A 11 -16.84 75.60 22.79
C ILE A 11 -16.90 74.31 21.95
N VAL A 12 -16.40 74.39 20.73
CA VAL A 12 -16.22 73.20 19.86
C VAL A 12 -14.88 72.56 20.22
N GLY A 13 -14.93 71.47 20.96
CA GLY A 13 -13.74 70.65 21.27
C GLY A 13 -13.39 69.75 20.07
N THR A 14 -12.25 69.99 19.45
CA THR A 14 -11.71 69.12 18.38
C THR A 14 -11.07 67.88 19.02
N VAL A 15 -11.70 66.73 18.89
CA VAL A 15 -11.13 65.45 19.32
C VAL A 15 -10.17 64.96 18.23
N LEU A 16 -8.85 64.97 18.52
CA LEU A 16 -7.87 64.34 17.66
C LEU A 16 -8.00 62.82 17.81
N ALA A 17 -8.41 62.13 16.77
CA ALA A 17 -8.41 60.68 16.69
C ALA A 17 -6.97 60.16 16.48
N ILE A 18 -6.41 59.45 17.48
CA ILE A 18 -5.12 58.75 17.36
C ILE A 18 -5.37 57.44 16.59
N PRO A 19 -4.68 57.18 15.47
CA PRO A 19 -4.86 55.90 14.77
C PRO A 19 -4.27 54.76 15.59
N ALA A 20 -5.11 53.78 15.95
CA ALA A 20 -4.70 52.56 16.61
C ALA A 20 -3.84 51.71 15.67
N PHE A 21 -2.55 51.66 15.92
CA PHE A 21 -1.63 50.76 15.20
C PHE A 21 -2.00 49.34 15.61
N ARG A 22 -2.72 48.63 14.71
CA ARG A 22 -2.94 47.19 14.81
C ARG A 22 -1.60 46.48 14.59
N ARG A 23 -0.96 46.07 15.69
CA ARG A 23 0.16 45.12 15.62
C ARG A 23 -0.36 43.80 15.06
N SER A 24 -0.09 43.57 13.79
CA SER A 24 -0.27 42.26 13.17
C SER A 24 0.73 41.31 13.81
N HIS A 25 0.24 40.42 14.69
CA HIS A 25 1.02 39.31 15.19
C HIS A 25 1.15 38.31 14.04
N ALA A 26 2.24 38.39 13.30
CA ALA A 26 2.64 37.31 12.40
C ALA A 26 2.88 36.07 13.25
N GLN A 27 1.90 35.15 13.27
CA GLN A 27 2.08 33.82 13.81
C GLN A 27 3.11 33.10 12.95
N THR A 28 4.34 33.08 13.40
CA THR A 28 5.40 32.22 12.86
C THR A 28 4.94 30.79 13.08
N ARG A 29 4.34 30.17 12.07
CA ARG A 29 4.07 28.74 12.06
C ARG A 29 5.43 28.04 12.07
N PHE A 30 5.85 27.57 13.24
CA PHE A 30 6.93 26.60 13.33
C PHE A 30 6.48 25.36 12.55
N ARG A 31 7.02 25.22 11.35
CA ARG A 31 6.92 23.99 10.57
C ARG A 31 7.78 22.98 11.32
N THR A 32 7.16 22.14 12.15
CA THR A 32 7.83 20.98 12.74
C THR A 32 8.36 20.17 11.58
N THR A 33 9.65 20.21 11.34
CA THR A 33 10.35 19.28 10.45
C THR A 33 10.21 17.91 11.10
N GLN A 34 9.30 17.09 10.58
CA GLN A 34 9.21 15.70 11.00
C GLN A 34 10.55 15.05 10.66
N GLU A 35 11.24 14.56 11.67
CA GLU A 35 12.53 13.88 11.50
C GLU A 35 12.31 12.67 10.60
N VAL A 36 12.92 12.67 9.41
CA VAL A 36 12.84 11.55 8.46
C VAL A 36 13.78 10.47 8.96
N LYS A 37 13.23 9.42 9.55
CA LYS A 37 13.99 8.30 10.11
C LYS A 37 13.87 7.06 9.23
N MET A 38 15.00 6.36 9.06
CA MET A 38 15.03 5.03 8.44
C MET A 38 14.16 4.06 9.27
N ASP A 39 13.35 3.25 8.58
CA ASP A 39 12.50 2.21 9.17
C ASP A 39 13.03 0.83 8.83
N ILE A 40 13.15 -0.03 9.82
CA ILE A 40 13.61 -1.42 9.67
C ILE A 40 12.57 -2.37 10.23
N THR A 41 11.87 -3.07 9.35
CA THR A 41 11.00 -4.19 9.74
C THR A 41 11.85 -5.45 9.90
N ARG A 42 12.02 -5.92 11.13
CA ARG A 42 12.81 -7.12 11.41
C ARG A 42 12.06 -8.37 11.03
N ILE A 43 12.77 -9.37 10.50
CA ILE A 43 12.20 -10.70 10.26
C ILE A 43 11.56 -11.25 11.55
N GLY A 44 10.39 -11.87 11.43
CA GLY A 44 9.65 -12.40 12.58
C GLY A 44 8.95 -11.35 13.46
N SER A 45 9.03 -10.04 13.13
CA SER A 45 8.32 -9.00 13.87
C SER A 45 6.83 -8.92 13.53
N GLN A 46 6.40 -9.58 12.46
CA GLN A 46 5.02 -9.70 12.04
C GLN A 46 4.60 -11.17 12.10
N PRO A 47 3.37 -11.49 12.53
CA PRO A 47 2.92 -12.89 12.60
C PRO A 47 2.76 -13.48 11.19
N SER A 48 3.12 -14.76 11.06
CA SER A 48 2.77 -15.55 9.89
C SER A 48 1.27 -15.79 9.81
N GLY A 49 0.71 -15.73 8.60
CA GLY A 49 -0.68 -16.02 8.33
C GLY A 49 -0.83 -17.33 7.55
N LYS A 50 -1.98 -17.99 7.71
CA LYS A 50 -2.40 -19.09 6.83
C LYS A 50 -3.08 -18.48 5.59
N GLY A 51 -2.73 -18.98 4.41
CA GLY A 51 -3.40 -18.60 3.16
C GLY A 51 -4.90 -18.97 3.21
N PRO A 52 -5.81 -18.03 2.91
CA PRO A 52 -7.25 -18.31 2.88
C PRO A 52 -7.62 -19.38 1.82
N GLY A 53 -8.57 -20.24 2.15
CA GLY A 53 -9.03 -21.30 1.24
C GLY A 53 -9.66 -20.77 -0.05
N ASP A 54 -10.21 -19.57 -0.05
CA ASP A 54 -10.78 -18.93 -1.24
C ASP A 54 -9.70 -18.52 -2.27
N TRP A 55 -8.44 -18.36 -1.84
CA TRP A 55 -7.34 -17.89 -2.67
C TRP A 55 -6.32 -18.99 -3.00
N PHE A 56 -6.33 -20.08 -2.21
CA PHE A 56 -5.33 -21.14 -2.30
C PHE A 56 -5.94 -22.52 -2.22
N THR A 57 -5.41 -23.44 -3.00
CA THR A 57 -5.58 -24.89 -2.82
C THR A 57 -4.38 -25.41 -2.06
N GLY A 58 -4.60 -26.30 -1.07
CA GLY A 58 -3.55 -26.84 -0.23
C GLY A 58 -3.13 -25.93 0.92
N THR A 59 -1.95 -26.17 1.48
CA THR A 59 -1.43 -25.42 2.63
C THR A 59 -0.44 -24.37 2.18
N VAL A 60 -0.73 -23.12 2.54
CA VAL A 60 0.11 -21.97 2.22
C VAL A 60 0.32 -21.12 3.46
N ARG A 61 1.58 -20.69 3.70
CA ARG A 61 1.96 -19.72 4.73
C ARG A 61 2.34 -18.40 4.08
N ILE A 62 1.87 -17.31 4.66
CA ILE A 62 2.15 -15.95 4.21
C ILE A 62 2.84 -15.19 5.35
N ASP A 63 4.06 -14.73 5.10
CA ASP A 63 4.86 -13.92 6.01
C ASP A 63 4.96 -12.50 5.43
N PRO A 64 4.24 -11.50 5.98
CA PRO A 64 4.33 -10.13 5.51
C PRO A 64 5.74 -9.58 5.62
N LEU A 65 6.26 -8.90 4.59
CA LEU A 65 7.58 -8.27 4.60
C LEU A 65 7.47 -6.76 4.75
N PHE A 66 6.73 -6.11 3.88
CA PHE A 66 6.51 -4.67 3.91
C PHE A 66 5.18 -4.29 3.29
N GLN A 67 4.64 -3.16 3.74
CA GLN A 67 3.42 -2.54 3.21
C GLN A 67 3.75 -1.23 2.52
N ALA A 68 2.94 -0.87 1.54
CA ALA A 68 3.08 0.41 0.85
C ALA A 68 2.98 1.58 1.84
N LYS A 69 3.93 2.53 1.74
CA LYS A 69 3.92 3.80 2.48
C LYS A 69 3.82 4.94 1.48
N ALA A 70 2.73 5.69 1.52
CA ALA A 70 2.51 6.79 0.58
C ALA A 70 3.73 7.72 0.49
N PRO A 71 4.15 8.15 -0.73
CA PRO A 71 3.51 7.94 -2.03
C PRO A 71 3.83 6.61 -2.72
N ALA A 72 4.66 5.75 -2.11
CA ALA A 72 4.96 4.42 -2.64
C ALA A 72 3.71 3.52 -2.61
N ARG A 73 3.63 2.56 -3.55
CA ARG A 73 2.48 1.66 -3.71
C ARG A 73 2.84 0.19 -3.58
N ALA A 74 4.15 -0.13 -3.56
CA ALA A 74 4.64 -1.48 -3.50
C ALA A 74 4.45 -2.10 -2.11
N ALA A 75 3.98 -3.35 -2.08
CA ALA A 75 3.93 -4.20 -0.91
C ALA A 75 4.53 -5.56 -1.26
N GLY A 76 4.97 -6.29 -0.25
CA GLY A 76 5.56 -7.61 -0.46
C GLY A 76 5.36 -8.57 0.71
N ALA A 77 5.34 -9.85 0.37
CA ALA A 77 5.26 -10.95 1.32
C ALA A 77 6.14 -12.12 0.86
N SER A 78 6.67 -12.87 1.81
CA SER A 78 7.21 -14.20 1.55
C SER A 78 6.08 -15.21 1.65
N VAL A 79 5.90 -16.02 0.61
CA VAL A 79 4.81 -17.00 0.54
C VAL A 79 5.40 -18.37 0.34
N THR A 80 5.09 -19.28 1.26
CA THR A 80 5.53 -20.69 1.23
C THR A 80 4.34 -21.58 0.90
N PHE A 81 4.49 -22.36 -0.15
CA PHE A 81 3.54 -23.38 -0.61
C PHE A 81 4.06 -24.76 -0.23
N GLU A 82 3.27 -25.53 0.48
CA GLU A 82 3.55 -26.96 0.68
C GLU A 82 3.39 -27.75 -0.63
N PRO A 83 3.95 -28.96 -0.78
CA PRO A 83 3.80 -29.76 -1.99
C PRO A 83 2.34 -29.85 -2.46
N GLY A 84 2.08 -29.55 -3.73
CA GLY A 84 0.76 -29.55 -4.34
C GLY A 84 -0.07 -28.29 -4.08
N ALA A 85 0.37 -27.38 -3.21
CA ALA A 85 -0.34 -26.14 -2.95
C ALA A 85 -0.12 -25.12 -4.07
N ARG A 86 -1.17 -24.35 -4.38
CA ARG A 86 -1.17 -23.36 -5.45
C ARG A 86 -2.17 -22.24 -5.20
N THR A 87 -2.00 -21.12 -5.87
CA THR A 87 -2.99 -20.03 -5.89
C THR A 87 -4.22 -20.42 -6.71
N ALA A 88 -5.33 -19.75 -6.51
CA ALA A 88 -6.35 -19.60 -7.53
C ALA A 88 -5.78 -18.83 -8.74
N TRP A 89 -6.47 -18.85 -9.88
CA TRP A 89 -6.24 -17.90 -10.95
C TRP A 89 -6.47 -16.49 -10.43
N HIS A 90 -5.62 -15.54 -10.81
CA HIS A 90 -5.75 -14.15 -10.38
C HIS A 90 -5.06 -13.17 -11.32
N THR A 91 -5.34 -11.89 -11.14
CA THR A 91 -4.70 -10.78 -11.87
C THR A 91 -4.25 -9.69 -10.90
N HIS A 92 -3.29 -8.88 -11.32
CA HIS A 92 -2.85 -7.69 -10.60
C HIS A 92 -2.99 -6.45 -11.49
N PRO A 93 -3.55 -5.33 -11.01
CA PRO A 93 -3.77 -4.14 -11.83
C PRO A 93 -2.48 -3.51 -12.35
N LEU A 94 -1.37 -3.66 -11.63
CA LEU A 94 -0.05 -3.13 -12.00
C LEU A 94 1.01 -4.23 -12.19
N GLY A 95 0.56 -5.49 -12.33
CA GLY A 95 1.43 -6.64 -12.46
C GLY A 95 1.99 -7.14 -11.13
N GLN A 96 2.72 -8.27 -11.21
CA GLN A 96 3.35 -8.92 -10.05
C GLN A 96 4.75 -9.41 -10.41
N THR A 97 5.69 -9.21 -9.49
CA THR A 97 7.02 -9.84 -9.54
C THR A 97 7.10 -10.93 -8.49
N LEU A 98 7.56 -12.12 -8.88
CA LEU A 98 7.96 -13.18 -7.96
C LEU A 98 9.48 -13.35 -8.01
N ILE A 99 10.09 -13.47 -6.84
CA ILE A 99 11.50 -13.85 -6.68
C ILE A 99 11.50 -15.18 -5.97
N ILE A 100 11.90 -16.25 -6.65
CA ILE A 100 11.92 -17.60 -6.07
C ILE A 100 13.10 -17.71 -5.11
N THR A 101 12.84 -18.12 -3.87
CA THR A 101 13.86 -18.17 -2.82
C THR A 101 14.20 -19.57 -2.34
N ALA A 102 13.26 -20.53 -2.47
CA ALA A 102 13.50 -21.92 -2.06
C ALA A 102 12.60 -22.89 -2.82
N GLY A 103 13.04 -24.14 -2.95
CA GLY A 103 12.25 -25.26 -3.45
C GLY A 103 12.11 -25.32 -4.96
N CYS A 104 10.96 -25.80 -5.44
CA CYS A 104 10.64 -25.93 -6.86
C CYS A 104 9.15 -25.64 -7.05
N GLY A 105 8.83 -24.73 -7.94
CA GLY A 105 7.46 -24.32 -8.21
C GLY A 105 7.09 -24.37 -9.68
N TRP A 106 5.82 -24.18 -9.91
CA TRP A 106 5.23 -24.01 -11.23
C TRP A 106 4.50 -22.66 -11.31
N VAL A 107 4.57 -22.06 -12.46
CA VAL A 107 3.85 -20.84 -12.82
C VAL A 107 3.18 -21.01 -14.18
N GLN A 108 2.05 -20.36 -14.39
CA GLN A 108 1.37 -20.37 -15.69
C GLN A 108 0.61 -19.07 -15.91
N GLN A 109 0.78 -18.48 -17.06
CA GLN A 109 -0.15 -17.48 -17.59
C GLN A 109 -1.25 -18.19 -18.38
N GLU A 110 -2.48 -17.68 -18.35
CA GLU A 110 -3.60 -18.26 -19.08
C GLU A 110 -3.29 -18.43 -20.57
N GLY A 111 -3.57 -19.62 -21.10
CA GLY A 111 -3.28 -19.97 -22.49
C GLY A 111 -1.82 -20.31 -22.81
N GLY A 112 -0.91 -20.14 -21.84
CA GLY A 112 0.50 -20.53 -21.96
C GLY A 112 0.83 -21.89 -21.36
N PRO A 113 2.06 -22.38 -21.51
CA PRO A 113 2.54 -23.58 -20.86
C PRO A 113 2.72 -23.39 -19.35
N VAL A 114 2.74 -24.48 -18.61
CA VAL A 114 3.22 -24.50 -17.22
C VAL A 114 4.74 -24.48 -17.25
N GLU A 115 5.33 -23.46 -16.64
CA GLU A 115 6.78 -23.30 -16.53
C GLU A 115 7.26 -23.66 -15.13
N GLU A 116 8.39 -24.37 -15.06
CA GLU A 116 9.06 -24.67 -13.80
C GLU A 116 9.97 -23.53 -13.38
N VAL A 117 9.93 -23.17 -12.08
CA VAL A 117 10.75 -22.11 -11.50
C VAL A 117 11.52 -22.61 -10.28
N ARG A 118 12.74 -22.09 -10.08
CA ARG A 118 13.70 -22.50 -9.05
C ARG A 118 14.33 -21.28 -8.37
N PRO A 119 15.00 -21.46 -7.22
CA PRO A 119 15.67 -20.38 -6.50
C PRO A 119 16.61 -19.56 -7.39
N GLY A 120 16.43 -18.25 -7.38
CA GLY A 120 17.15 -17.30 -8.23
C GLY A 120 16.35 -16.82 -9.44
N ASP A 121 15.30 -17.55 -9.85
CA ASP A 121 14.43 -17.11 -10.94
C ASP A 121 13.59 -15.91 -10.50
N VAL A 122 13.38 -15.00 -11.44
CA VAL A 122 12.50 -13.84 -11.31
C VAL A 122 11.41 -13.94 -12.38
N VAL A 123 10.16 -13.98 -11.94
CA VAL A 123 8.99 -14.04 -12.82
C VAL A 123 8.27 -12.69 -12.79
N TRP A 124 7.96 -12.15 -13.96
CA TRP A 124 7.13 -10.97 -14.12
C TRP A 124 5.83 -11.28 -14.82
N PHE A 125 4.71 -11.05 -14.16
CA PHE A 125 3.39 -11.07 -14.75
C PHE A 125 2.95 -9.63 -15.06
N PRO A 126 2.74 -9.28 -16.34
CA PRO A 126 2.28 -7.94 -16.71
C PRO A 126 0.90 -7.57 -16.12
N PRO A 127 0.56 -6.27 -16.06
CA PRO A 127 -0.76 -5.81 -15.60
C PRO A 127 -1.92 -6.53 -16.30
N GLY A 128 -2.88 -7.03 -15.49
CA GLY A 128 -4.09 -7.68 -15.98
C GLY A 128 -3.91 -9.10 -16.53
N VAL A 129 -2.68 -9.61 -16.59
CA VAL A 129 -2.45 -10.99 -17.05
C VAL A 129 -2.97 -11.98 -16.02
N LYS A 130 -3.90 -12.85 -16.44
CA LYS A 130 -4.43 -13.93 -15.62
C LYS A 130 -3.39 -15.04 -15.49
N HIS A 131 -3.06 -15.41 -14.27
CA HIS A 131 -2.01 -16.37 -13.97
C HIS A 131 -2.24 -17.08 -12.64
N TRP A 132 -1.48 -18.14 -12.41
CA TRP A 132 -1.35 -18.82 -11.13
C TRP A 132 0.10 -19.24 -10.90
N HIS A 133 0.43 -19.52 -9.64
CA HIS A 133 1.71 -20.07 -9.24
C HIS A 133 1.55 -20.94 -7.98
N GLY A 134 2.49 -21.85 -7.77
CA GLY A 134 2.47 -22.76 -6.62
C GLY A 134 3.66 -23.68 -6.57
N ALA A 135 3.67 -24.59 -5.61
CA ALA A 135 4.66 -25.64 -5.48
C ALA A 135 4.49 -26.72 -6.56
N THR A 136 5.51 -27.56 -6.79
CA THR A 136 5.31 -28.81 -7.53
C THR A 136 4.56 -29.84 -6.65
N PRO A 137 4.06 -30.95 -7.24
CA PRO A 137 3.35 -31.96 -6.44
C PRO A 137 4.15 -32.59 -5.32
N THR A 138 5.47 -32.57 -5.40
CA THR A 138 6.37 -33.30 -4.49
C THR A 138 7.35 -32.40 -3.74
N THR A 139 7.50 -31.14 -4.13
CA THR A 139 8.49 -30.23 -3.54
C THR A 139 7.83 -28.91 -3.21
N ALA A 140 8.00 -28.44 -1.98
CA ALA A 140 7.54 -27.12 -1.56
C ALA A 140 8.25 -26.00 -2.35
N MET A 141 7.62 -24.83 -2.41
CA MET A 141 8.20 -23.64 -3.04
C MET A 141 7.99 -22.43 -2.15
N THR A 142 9.02 -21.58 -2.04
CA THR A 142 8.90 -20.26 -1.40
C THR A 142 9.33 -19.18 -2.39
N HIS A 143 8.56 -18.11 -2.46
CA HIS A 143 8.92 -16.92 -3.20
C HIS A 143 8.64 -15.65 -2.41
N ILE A 144 9.27 -14.54 -2.81
CA ILE A 144 8.85 -13.19 -2.43
C ILE A 144 7.91 -12.70 -3.52
N ALA A 145 6.67 -12.35 -3.16
CA ALA A 145 5.73 -11.67 -4.03
C ALA A 145 5.81 -10.17 -3.80
N ILE A 146 5.93 -9.39 -4.89
CA ILE A 146 5.94 -7.94 -4.88
C ILE A 146 4.91 -7.44 -5.88
N GLN A 147 3.99 -6.60 -5.43
CA GLN A 147 2.95 -6.00 -6.25
C GLN A 147 2.63 -4.57 -5.79
N GLU A 148 2.09 -3.77 -6.70
CA GLU A 148 1.65 -2.42 -6.40
C GLU A 148 0.12 -2.32 -6.33
N GLY A 149 -0.37 -1.43 -5.45
CA GLY A 149 -1.79 -1.09 -5.39
C GLY A 149 -2.17 0.02 -6.38
N LEU A 150 -3.34 -0.11 -7.00
CA LEU A 150 -3.98 0.91 -7.82
C LEU A 150 -5.39 1.15 -7.28
N ASP A 151 -5.70 2.37 -6.87
CA ASP A 151 -7.01 2.79 -6.35
C ASP A 151 -7.53 1.87 -5.20
N GLY A 152 -6.62 1.44 -4.32
CA GLY A 152 -6.92 0.56 -3.20
C GLY A 152 -7.01 -0.92 -3.56
N LYS A 153 -6.83 -1.29 -4.83
CA LYS A 153 -6.88 -2.65 -5.33
C LYS A 153 -5.48 -3.18 -5.62
N VAL A 154 -5.21 -4.41 -5.19
CA VAL A 154 -3.91 -5.07 -5.37
C VAL A 154 -4.04 -6.32 -6.23
N VAL A 155 -5.14 -7.07 -6.11
CA VAL A 155 -5.36 -8.37 -6.74
C VAL A 155 -6.84 -8.59 -7.02
N ASP A 156 -7.15 -9.29 -8.10
CA ASP A 156 -8.45 -9.89 -8.41
C ASP A 156 -8.31 -11.40 -8.35
N TRP A 157 -8.92 -12.01 -7.34
CA TRP A 157 -9.01 -13.45 -7.23
C TRP A 157 -10.13 -13.98 -8.11
N LEU A 158 -9.86 -15.08 -8.83
CA LEU A 158 -10.76 -15.73 -9.77
C LEU A 158 -10.99 -17.19 -9.32
N GLU A 159 -11.32 -18.07 -10.24
CA GLU A 159 -11.57 -19.48 -9.97
C GLU A 159 -10.30 -20.24 -9.54
N HIS A 160 -10.49 -21.30 -8.76
CA HIS A 160 -9.39 -22.19 -8.42
C HIS A 160 -8.83 -22.90 -9.66
N VAL A 161 -7.51 -23.11 -9.66
CA VAL A 161 -6.85 -23.98 -10.64
C VAL A 161 -7.29 -25.42 -10.38
N SER A 162 -7.93 -26.05 -11.36
CA SER A 162 -8.34 -27.44 -11.23
C SER A 162 -7.15 -28.41 -11.19
N ASP A 163 -7.38 -29.62 -10.72
CA ASP A 163 -6.33 -30.62 -10.69
C ASP A 163 -5.85 -31.00 -12.12
N GLU A 164 -6.73 -30.92 -13.12
CA GLU A 164 -6.39 -31.16 -14.52
C GLU A 164 -5.49 -30.04 -15.06
N GLN A 165 -5.79 -28.78 -14.73
CA GLN A 165 -4.97 -27.62 -15.12
C GLN A 165 -3.60 -27.64 -14.43
N TYR A 166 -3.54 -28.12 -13.18
CA TYR A 166 -2.30 -28.19 -12.42
C TYR A 166 -1.39 -29.34 -12.87
N ARG A 167 -1.94 -30.41 -13.47
CA ARG A 167 -1.14 -31.52 -14.01
C ARG A 167 -0.44 -31.08 -15.31
N ARG A 168 0.83 -31.36 -15.40
CA ARG A 168 1.61 -31.23 -16.66
C ARG A 168 1.21 -32.29 -17.65
#